data_853cc59a05fa4a896096a7985104ac40
#
_entry.id   853cc59a05fa4a896096a7985104ac40
#
_cell.length_a   1.000
_cell.length_b   1.000
_cell.length_c   1.000
_cell.angle_alpha   90.00
_cell.angle_beta   90.00
_cell.angle_gamma   90.00
#
_symmetry.space_group_name_H-M   'P 1'
#
loop_
_entity.id
_entity.type
_entity.pdbx_description
1 polymer ?
#
loop_
_entity_poly.entity_id
_entity_poly.type
_entity_poly.pdbx_seq_one_letter_code
_entity_poly.pdbx_strand_id
1 'polypeptide(L)'
;MSRNYKFHKPEAAYFVSFAVVEWTDVFTRNEYKDILLDSLRFCQKEKGMEIFAWCIMTNHVHLIFRSSTDYKPELLLGDFKRYTSKAIVKAIQENPKESRKENLLSIFKKAAEKSSNVTNYQFWRHDNKPIELFSNKVIFQKINYIHQNPVEDTSTCSASSIIGRRI
;
A
#
# COMPACT_ATOMS: atom_id res chain seq x y z
N MET A 1 -9.65 -13.08 9.95
CA MET A 1 -9.07 -13.03 8.58
C MET A 1 -9.75 -14.07 7.71
N SER A 2 -10.23 -13.66 6.56
CA SER A 2 -10.82 -14.60 5.59
C SER A 2 -9.77 -15.61 5.16
N ARG A 3 -10.13 -16.92 5.14
CA ARG A 3 -9.24 -18.02 4.73
C ARG A 3 -8.74 -17.92 3.28
N ASN A 4 -9.36 -17.10 2.44
CA ASN A 4 -9.14 -17.05 1.00
C ASN A 4 -8.06 -16.06 0.54
N TYR A 5 -7.47 -15.28 1.45
CA TYR A 5 -6.49 -14.25 1.11
C TYR A 5 -5.27 -14.34 2.03
N LYS A 6 -4.40 -15.32 1.76
CA LYS A 6 -3.16 -15.53 2.49
C LYS A 6 -1.96 -15.61 1.54
N PHE A 7 -0.79 -15.25 2.04
CA PHE A 7 0.48 -15.51 1.36
C PHE A 7 0.84 -16.97 1.59
N HIS A 8 0.59 -17.83 0.59
CA HIS A 8 0.80 -19.28 0.73
C HIS A 8 2.23 -19.69 0.42
N LYS A 9 2.86 -19.05 -0.57
CA LYS A 9 4.21 -19.35 -1.03
C LYS A 9 5.11 -18.14 -0.82
N PRO A 10 6.16 -18.25 0.01
CA PRO A 10 7.05 -17.12 0.29
C PRO A 10 7.73 -16.53 -0.94
N GLU A 11 8.05 -17.38 -1.93
CA GLU A 11 8.77 -17.04 -3.16
C GLU A 11 7.86 -16.51 -4.28
N ALA A 12 6.54 -16.63 -4.14
CA ALA A 12 5.62 -16.22 -5.19
C ALA A 12 5.46 -14.70 -5.27
N ALA A 13 5.11 -14.22 -6.47
CA ALA A 13 4.67 -12.84 -6.64
C ALA A 13 3.20 -12.69 -6.26
N TYR A 14 2.87 -11.58 -5.63
CA TYR A 14 1.53 -11.26 -5.16
C TYR A 14 1.05 -9.91 -5.66
N PHE A 15 -0.20 -9.87 -6.09
CA PHE A 15 -0.96 -8.63 -6.17
C PHE A 15 -1.62 -8.39 -4.82
N VAL A 16 -1.47 -7.18 -4.27
CA VAL A 16 -2.14 -6.74 -3.05
C VAL A 16 -2.86 -5.43 -3.29
N SER A 17 -3.98 -5.27 -2.58
CA SER A 17 -4.72 -4.01 -2.53
C SER A 17 -5.03 -3.69 -1.08
N PHE A 18 -4.63 -2.51 -0.63
CA PHE A 18 -4.86 -2.07 0.74
C PHE A 18 -5.26 -0.59 0.77
N ALA A 19 -6.22 -0.27 1.61
CA ALA A 19 -6.87 1.03 1.66
C ALA A 19 -6.64 1.75 2.99
N VAL A 20 -6.73 3.06 2.96
CA VAL A 20 -6.86 3.89 4.16
C VAL A 20 -8.19 3.57 4.84
N VAL A 21 -8.25 3.66 6.16
CA VAL A 21 -9.50 3.43 6.91
C VAL A 21 -10.59 4.38 6.43
N GLU A 22 -11.83 3.89 6.44
CA GLU A 22 -13.02 4.60 5.96
C GLU A 22 -12.88 5.12 4.50
N TRP A 23 -11.97 4.53 3.70
CA TRP A 23 -11.69 4.95 2.32
C TRP A 23 -11.35 6.45 2.21
N THR A 24 -10.66 6.98 3.21
CA THR A 24 -10.34 8.39 3.31
C THR A 24 -9.32 8.83 2.27
N ASP A 25 -9.63 9.88 1.51
CA ASP A 25 -8.75 10.43 0.46
C ASP A 25 -7.57 11.22 1.07
N VAL A 26 -6.47 10.53 1.34
CA VAL A 26 -5.24 11.12 1.89
C VAL A 26 -4.25 11.47 0.78
N PHE A 27 -4.16 10.62 -0.24
CA PHE A 27 -3.14 10.74 -1.31
C PHE A 27 -3.53 11.73 -2.41
N THR A 28 -4.36 12.71 -2.11
CA THR A 28 -4.59 13.89 -2.93
C THR A 28 -3.42 14.88 -2.87
N ARG A 29 -2.53 14.74 -1.87
CA ARG A 29 -1.32 15.54 -1.70
C ARG A 29 -0.07 14.72 -2.00
N ASN A 30 0.85 15.29 -2.76
CA ASN A 30 2.10 14.64 -3.15
C ASN A 30 2.99 14.31 -1.95
N GLU A 31 3.02 15.16 -0.94
CA GLU A 31 3.81 14.95 0.30
C GLU A 31 3.55 13.58 0.93
N TYR A 32 2.29 13.12 0.94
CA TYR A 32 1.94 11.81 1.50
C TYR A 32 2.21 10.66 0.53
N LYS A 33 2.12 10.90 -0.79
CA LYS A 33 2.54 9.93 -1.81
C LYS A 33 4.05 9.71 -1.75
N ASP A 34 4.85 10.78 -1.58
CA ASP A 34 6.31 10.69 -1.52
C ASP A 34 6.78 9.83 -0.36
N ILE A 35 6.11 9.88 0.81
CA ILE A 35 6.39 8.98 1.94
C ILE A 35 6.20 7.50 1.53
N LEU A 36 5.17 7.19 0.76
CA LEU A 36 4.96 5.82 0.26
C LEU A 36 6.07 5.43 -0.73
N LEU A 37 6.39 6.30 -1.67
CA LEU A 37 7.41 6.03 -2.70
C LEU A 37 8.79 5.82 -2.10
N ASP A 38 9.19 6.65 -1.14
CA ASP A 38 10.46 6.52 -0.44
C ASP A 38 10.52 5.23 0.39
N SER A 39 9.39 4.86 1.01
CA SER A 39 9.29 3.59 1.74
C SER A 39 9.37 2.39 0.81
N LEU A 40 8.76 2.44 -0.38
CA LEU A 40 8.89 1.38 -1.40
C LEU A 40 10.35 1.25 -1.87
N ARG A 41 11.03 2.37 -2.18
CA ARG A 41 12.46 2.40 -2.54
C ARG A 41 13.34 1.79 -1.44
N PHE A 42 13.07 2.14 -0.19
CA PHE A 42 13.77 1.57 0.96
C PHE A 42 13.56 0.05 1.05
N CYS A 43 12.32 -0.43 0.92
CA CYS A 43 12.03 -1.86 0.95
C CYS A 43 12.70 -2.63 -0.20
N GLN A 44 12.79 -2.01 -1.40
CA GLN A 44 13.53 -2.59 -2.52
C GLN A 44 15.02 -2.71 -2.23
N LYS A 45 15.62 -1.66 -1.70
CA LYS A 45 17.06 -1.58 -1.48
C LYS A 45 17.52 -2.42 -0.30
N GLU A 46 16.80 -2.36 0.81
CA GLU A 46 17.28 -2.84 2.11
C GLU A 46 16.57 -4.12 2.60
N LYS A 47 15.39 -4.46 2.04
CA LYS A 47 14.58 -5.58 2.54
C LYS A 47 14.28 -6.66 1.50
N GLY A 48 14.82 -6.53 0.30
CA GLY A 48 14.61 -7.52 -0.77
C GLY A 48 13.17 -7.56 -1.32
N MET A 49 12.44 -6.43 -1.27
CA MET A 49 11.16 -6.32 -1.94
C MET A 49 11.38 -6.09 -3.44
N GLU A 50 11.07 -7.07 -4.28
CA GLU A 50 11.03 -6.88 -5.72
C GLU A 50 9.65 -6.36 -6.12
N ILE A 51 9.59 -5.16 -6.69
CA ILE A 51 8.35 -4.48 -7.10
C ILE A 51 8.23 -4.56 -8.62
N PHE A 52 7.11 -5.10 -9.12
CA PHE A 52 6.84 -5.25 -10.55
C PHE A 52 5.91 -4.15 -11.07
N ALA A 53 4.90 -3.77 -10.31
CA ALA A 53 4.00 -2.67 -10.64
C ALA A 53 3.36 -2.09 -9.37
N TRP A 54 2.98 -0.82 -9.42
CA TRP A 54 2.25 -0.16 -8.34
C TRP A 54 1.37 0.97 -8.87
N CYS A 55 0.32 1.28 -8.13
CA CYS A 55 -0.51 2.45 -8.33
C CYS A 55 -0.97 2.99 -6.98
N ILE A 56 -0.80 4.30 -6.76
CA ILE A 56 -1.29 5.00 -5.58
C ILE A 56 -2.52 5.81 -5.99
N MET A 57 -3.69 5.36 -5.57
CA MET A 57 -4.96 6.05 -5.71
C MET A 57 -5.15 7.05 -4.56
N THR A 58 -6.22 7.84 -4.58
CA THR A 58 -6.47 8.86 -3.55
C THR A 58 -6.60 8.29 -2.13
N ASN A 59 -7.06 7.04 -1.99
CA ASN A 59 -7.37 6.40 -0.71
C ASN A 59 -6.90 4.94 -0.58
N HIS A 60 -6.26 4.39 -1.60
CA HIS A 60 -5.73 3.02 -1.57
C HIS A 60 -4.53 2.83 -2.48
N VAL A 61 -3.86 1.70 -2.33
CA VAL A 61 -2.66 1.33 -3.10
C VAL A 61 -2.85 -0.06 -3.69
N HIS A 62 -2.49 -0.20 -4.96
CA HIS A 62 -2.27 -1.50 -5.61
C HIS A 62 -0.77 -1.72 -5.77
N LEU A 63 -0.32 -2.93 -5.44
CA LEU A 63 1.10 -3.29 -5.52
C LEU A 63 1.24 -4.72 -6.01
N ILE A 64 2.15 -4.95 -6.96
CA ILE A 64 2.62 -6.28 -7.35
C ILE A 64 4.06 -6.39 -6.88
N PHE A 65 4.32 -7.35 -6.00
CA PHE A 65 5.65 -7.56 -5.44
C PHE A 65 5.89 -9.04 -5.10
N ARG A 66 7.17 -9.39 -4.93
CA ARG A 66 7.60 -10.61 -4.24
C ARG A 66 8.73 -10.32 -3.27
N SER A 67 9.01 -11.25 -2.38
CA SER A 67 10.25 -11.22 -1.59
C SER A 67 11.35 -11.97 -2.35
N SER A 68 12.51 -11.37 -2.49
CA SER A 68 13.73 -12.00 -3.05
C SER A 68 14.62 -12.63 -1.99
N THR A 69 14.18 -12.62 -0.73
CA THR A 69 14.89 -13.14 0.43
C THR A 69 13.99 -14.10 1.21
N ASP A 70 14.53 -14.74 2.25
CA ASP A 70 13.75 -15.57 3.17
C ASP A 70 12.75 -14.78 4.03
N TYR A 71 12.71 -13.46 3.90
CA TYR A 71 11.77 -12.61 4.62
C TYR A 71 10.37 -12.74 4.03
N LYS A 72 9.43 -13.20 4.85
CA LYS A 72 8.07 -13.53 4.39
C LYS A 72 7.34 -12.32 3.81
N PRO A 73 6.64 -12.45 2.65
CA PRO A 73 5.93 -11.34 2.01
C PRO A 73 4.94 -10.62 2.92
N GLU A 74 4.24 -11.35 3.79
CA GLU A 74 3.29 -10.77 4.76
C GLU A 74 3.98 -9.88 5.81
N LEU A 75 5.20 -10.25 6.25
CA LEU A 75 5.98 -9.44 7.20
C LEU A 75 6.55 -8.21 6.50
N LEU A 76 7.02 -8.37 5.28
CA LEU A 76 7.54 -7.28 4.44
C LEU A 76 6.46 -6.21 4.20
N LEU A 77 5.25 -6.63 3.80
CA LEU A 77 4.12 -5.72 3.65
C LEU A 77 3.67 -5.13 5.00
N GLY A 78 3.71 -5.93 6.06
CA GLY A 78 3.40 -5.49 7.41
C GLY A 78 4.32 -4.38 7.92
N ASP A 79 5.62 -4.52 7.70
CA ASP A 79 6.62 -3.50 8.05
C ASP A 79 6.42 -2.21 7.24
N PHE A 80 6.20 -2.33 5.93
CA PHE A 80 5.87 -1.21 5.07
C PHE A 80 4.64 -0.44 5.58
N LYS A 81 3.54 -1.13 5.86
CA LYS A 81 2.30 -0.51 6.36
C LYS A 81 2.49 0.12 7.74
N ARG A 82 3.25 -0.52 8.63
CA ARG A 82 3.52 0.01 9.97
C ARG A 82 4.33 1.29 9.93
N TYR A 83 5.38 1.32 9.12
CA TYR A 83 6.22 2.50 8.95
C TYR A 83 5.44 3.65 8.31
N THR A 84 4.80 3.42 7.18
CA THR A 84 4.06 4.44 6.43
C THR A 84 2.88 5.01 7.21
N SER A 85 2.17 4.18 7.99
CA SER A 85 1.12 4.63 8.90
C SER A 85 1.64 5.68 9.87
N LYS A 86 2.75 5.42 10.56
CA LYS A 86 3.35 6.35 11.52
C LYS A 86 3.87 7.62 10.83
N ALA A 87 4.57 7.47 9.72
CA ALA A 87 5.16 8.58 9.00
C ALA A 87 4.12 9.54 8.42
N ILE A 88 3.04 8.99 7.82
CA ILE A 88 1.96 9.82 7.24
C ILE A 88 1.15 10.51 8.33
N VAL A 89 0.79 9.81 9.41
CA VAL A 89 0.07 10.45 10.53
C VAL A 89 0.89 11.59 11.12
N LYS A 90 2.20 11.38 11.32
CA LYS A 90 3.11 12.44 11.80
C LYS A 90 3.16 13.60 10.80
N ALA A 91 3.30 13.33 9.51
CA ALA A 91 3.33 14.39 8.48
C ALA A 91 2.02 15.20 8.47
N ILE A 92 0.86 14.56 8.64
CA ILE A 92 -0.44 15.25 8.76
C ILE A 92 -0.46 16.15 10.00
N GLN A 93 0.02 15.65 11.15
CA GLN A 93 0.08 16.42 12.40
C GLN A 93 0.96 17.67 12.28
N GLU A 94 2.09 17.54 11.61
CA GLU A 94 3.10 18.61 11.46
C GLU A 94 2.82 19.55 10.28
N ASN A 95 1.95 19.18 9.32
CA ASN A 95 1.68 20.01 8.16
C ASN A 95 0.76 21.21 8.48
N PRO A 96 1.28 22.45 8.47
CA PRO A 96 0.45 23.64 8.75
C PRO A 96 -0.56 23.97 7.62
N LYS A 97 -0.36 23.41 6.42
CA LYS A 97 -1.21 23.64 5.25
C LYS A 97 -2.29 22.56 5.08
N GLU A 98 -2.37 21.57 5.96
CA GLU A 98 -3.42 20.54 5.89
C GLU A 98 -4.69 21.02 6.58
N SER A 99 -5.61 21.57 5.81
CA SER A 99 -6.90 22.09 6.30
C SER A 99 -7.81 21.00 6.87
N ARG A 100 -7.62 19.72 6.46
CA ARG A 100 -8.41 18.56 6.91
C ARG A 100 -7.78 17.86 8.13
N LYS A 101 -6.70 18.41 8.71
CA LYS A 101 -5.90 17.79 9.78
C LYS A 101 -6.77 17.19 10.89
N GLU A 102 -7.61 17.99 11.50
CA GLU A 102 -8.45 17.57 12.62
C GLU A 102 -9.43 16.44 12.22
N ASN A 103 -10.02 16.56 11.05
CA ASN A 103 -10.92 15.55 10.54
C ASN A 103 -10.20 14.23 10.27
N LEU A 104 -9.04 14.26 9.58
CA LEU A 104 -8.24 13.07 9.28
C LEU A 104 -7.81 12.35 10.57
N LEU A 105 -7.26 13.09 11.52
CA LEU A 105 -6.81 12.53 12.81
C LEU A 105 -7.98 11.95 13.61
N SER A 106 -9.15 12.60 13.58
CA SER A 106 -10.37 12.08 14.22
C SER A 106 -10.81 10.73 13.63
N ILE A 107 -10.79 10.60 12.29
CA ILE A 107 -11.11 9.35 11.59
C ILE A 107 -10.15 8.24 12.02
N PHE A 108 -8.84 8.49 12.00
CA PHE A 108 -7.81 7.50 12.35
C PHE A 108 -7.88 7.10 13.82
N LYS A 109 -8.20 8.02 14.72
CA LYS A 109 -8.39 7.75 16.14
C LYS A 109 -9.61 6.87 16.40
N LYS A 110 -10.77 7.22 15.82
CA LYS A 110 -11.99 6.40 15.90
C LYS A 110 -11.80 5.00 15.33
N ALA A 111 -11.02 4.85 14.26
CA ALA A 111 -10.70 3.54 13.72
C ALA A 111 -9.81 2.72 14.68
N ALA A 112 -8.85 3.36 15.35
CA ALA A 112 -8.02 2.70 16.35
C ALA A 112 -8.82 2.22 17.56
N GLU A 113 -9.79 3.00 18.04
CA GLU A 113 -10.67 2.63 19.16
C GLU A 113 -11.48 1.35 18.88
N LYS A 114 -11.78 1.07 17.61
CA LYS A 114 -12.46 -0.16 17.18
C LYS A 114 -11.51 -1.36 16.99
N SER A 115 -10.20 -1.15 17.11
CA SER A 115 -9.18 -2.15 16.85
C SER A 115 -8.46 -2.56 18.15
N SER A 116 -8.37 -3.85 18.41
CA SER A 116 -7.62 -4.37 19.58
C SER A 116 -6.11 -4.25 19.45
N ASN A 117 -5.59 -3.98 18.24
CA ASN A 117 -4.16 -4.07 17.93
C ASN A 117 -3.49 -2.71 17.66
N VAL A 118 -4.23 -1.60 17.79
CA VAL A 118 -3.73 -0.26 17.47
C VAL A 118 -4.07 0.70 18.61
N THR A 119 -3.06 1.40 19.13
CA THR A 119 -3.21 2.20 20.36
C THR A 119 -3.70 3.63 20.12
N ASN A 120 -3.17 4.32 19.10
CA ASN A 120 -3.43 5.76 18.92
C ASN A 120 -4.16 6.11 17.63
N TYR A 121 -3.62 5.67 16.48
CA TYR A 121 -4.17 5.96 15.16
C TYR A 121 -4.07 4.73 14.28
N GLN A 122 -5.19 4.35 13.66
CA GLN A 122 -5.21 3.34 12.61
C GLN A 122 -5.31 4.04 11.26
N PHE A 123 -4.24 3.95 10.45
CA PHE A 123 -4.19 4.53 9.12
C PHE A 123 -4.67 3.56 8.04
N TRP A 124 -4.09 2.35 8.01
CA TRP A 124 -4.43 1.32 7.04
C TRP A 124 -5.51 0.37 7.57
N ARG A 125 -6.41 -0.04 6.69
CA ARG A 125 -7.28 -1.20 6.95
C ARG A 125 -6.44 -2.46 7.13
N HIS A 126 -6.95 -3.44 7.85
CA HIS A 126 -6.21 -4.68 8.14
C HIS A 126 -6.16 -5.64 6.94
N ASP A 127 -7.11 -5.59 6.03
CA ASP A 127 -7.18 -6.44 4.85
C ASP A 127 -6.20 -5.99 3.76
N ASN A 128 -5.51 -6.95 3.14
CA ASN A 128 -4.56 -6.70 2.05
C ASN A 128 -4.95 -7.43 0.75
N LYS A 129 -5.92 -8.35 0.82
CA LYS A 129 -6.43 -9.15 -0.30
C LYS A 129 -5.32 -9.68 -1.23
N PRO A 130 -4.32 -10.43 -0.71
CA PRO A 130 -3.24 -10.95 -1.54
C PRO A 130 -3.77 -11.99 -2.54
N ILE A 131 -3.40 -11.83 -3.79
CA ILE A 131 -3.69 -12.76 -4.88
C ILE A 131 -2.36 -13.25 -5.43
N GLU A 132 -2.11 -14.57 -5.34
CA GLU A 132 -0.92 -15.19 -5.91
C GLU A 132 -0.97 -15.11 -7.44
N LEU A 133 0.14 -14.68 -8.04
CA LEU A 133 0.29 -14.55 -9.50
C LEU A 133 0.96 -15.82 -10.07
N PHE A 134 0.16 -16.87 -10.27
CA PHE A 134 0.62 -18.20 -10.66
C PHE A 134 0.70 -18.43 -12.17
N SER A 135 0.21 -17.49 -13.00
CA SER A 135 0.24 -17.64 -14.46
C SER A 135 0.42 -16.30 -15.17
N ASN A 136 1.03 -16.33 -16.36
CA ASN A 136 1.20 -15.15 -17.18
C ASN A 136 -0.12 -14.41 -17.46
N LYS A 137 -1.21 -15.15 -17.67
CA LYS A 137 -2.54 -14.56 -17.87
C LYS A 137 -2.97 -13.71 -16.67
N VAL A 138 -2.82 -14.21 -15.45
CA VAL A 138 -3.18 -13.50 -14.22
C VAL A 138 -2.24 -12.30 -14.01
N ILE A 139 -0.95 -12.45 -14.29
CA ILE A 139 0.04 -11.37 -14.23
C ILE A 139 -0.36 -10.23 -15.17
N PHE A 140 -0.57 -10.50 -16.45
CA PHE A 140 -0.99 -9.48 -17.43
C PHE A 140 -2.30 -8.82 -17.05
N GLN A 141 -3.28 -9.59 -16.59
CA GLN A 141 -4.55 -9.05 -16.13
C GLN A 141 -4.37 -8.04 -14.98
N LYS A 142 -3.52 -8.35 -14.00
CA LYS A 142 -3.28 -7.46 -12.86
C LYS A 142 -2.41 -6.26 -13.19
N ILE A 143 -1.43 -6.42 -14.06
CA ILE A 143 -0.64 -5.29 -14.58
C ILE A 143 -1.53 -4.33 -15.35
N ASN A 144 -2.36 -4.82 -16.28
CA ASN A 144 -3.31 -3.99 -17.01
C ASN A 144 -4.30 -3.29 -16.08
N TYR A 145 -4.82 -3.98 -15.09
CA TYR A 145 -5.69 -3.39 -14.07
C TYR A 145 -5.01 -2.22 -13.35
N ILE A 146 -3.74 -2.37 -12.94
CA ILE A 146 -2.96 -1.30 -12.30
C ILE A 146 -2.78 -0.11 -13.25
N HIS A 147 -2.49 -0.36 -14.53
CA HIS A 147 -2.26 0.70 -15.52
C HIS A 147 -3.55 1.45 -15.91
N GLN A 148 -4.68 0.78 -15.91
CA GLN A 148 -5.97 1.40 -16.27
C GLN A 148 -6.58 2.20 -15.11
N ASN A 149 -6.32 1.84 -13.85
CA ASN A 149 -6.87 2.53 -12.69
C ASN A 149 -6.66 4.06 -12.69
N PRO A 150 -5.47 4.60 -13.03
CA PRO A 150 -5.26 6.04 -13.06
C PRO A 150 -6.04 6.77 -14.17
N VAL A 151 -6.46 6.04 -15.21
CA VAL A 151 -7.17 6.60 -16.37
C VAL A 151 -8.67 6.69 -16.10
N GLU A 152 -9.21 5.74 -15.33
CA GLU A 152 -10.63 5.73 -14.96
C GLU A 152 -10.96 6.72 -13.84
N ASP A 153 -9.98 7.03 -12.99
CA ASP A 153 -10.11 8.01 -11.91
C ASP A 153 -9.40 9.29 -12.32
N THR A 154 -10.16 10.36 -12.56
CA THR A 154 -9.65 11.69 -12.95
C THR A 154 -8.74 12.35 -11.91
N SER A 155 -8.52 11.72 -10.78
CA SER A 155 -7.54 12.13 -9.79
C SER A 155 -6.13 11.70 -10.20
N THR A 156 -5.21 12.67 -10.24
CA THR A 156 -3.79 12.54 -10.57
C THR A 156 -3.12 11.34 -9.89
N CYS A 157 -3.03 10.23 -10.61
CA CYS A 157 -2.30 9.05 -10.18
C CYS A 157 -0.96 8.96 -10.93
N SER A 158 0.12 8.71 -10.22
CA SER A 158 1.39 8.37 -10.83
C SER A 158 1.48 6.85 -10.91
N ALA A 159 1.21 6.27 -12.08
CA ALA A 159 1.55 4.88 -12.37
C ALA A 159 2.96 4.84 -12.93
N SER A 160 3.84 4.07 -12.34
CA SER A 160 5.17 3.82 -12.86
C SER A 160 5.40 2.32 -12.92
N SER A 161 5.55 1.79 -14.13
CA SER A 161 5.98 0.42 -14.35
C SER A 161 7.51 0.39 -14.28
N ILE A 162 8.06 -0.13 -13.20
CA ILE A 162 9.45 -0.56 -13.19
C ILE A 162 9.45 -1.99 -13.75
N ILE A 163 9.49 -2.11 -15.07
CA ILE A 163 9.79 -3.39 -15.72
C ILE A 163 11.30 -3.58 -15.59
N GLY A 164 11.69 -4.19 -14.49
CA GLY A 164 13.04 -4.58 -14.21
C GLY A 164 13.16 -6.09 -14.11
N ARG A 165 13.52 -6.72 -15.24
CA ARG A 165 13.99 -8.10 -15.43
C ARG A 165 12.94 -9.21 -15.35
N ARG A 166 13.06 -10.08 -16.39
CA ARG A 166 12.29 -11.30 -16.68
C ARG A 166 11.87 -12.09 -15.43
N ILE A 167 10.58 -12.40 -15.38
CA ILE A 167 10.00 -13.48 -14.60
C ILE A 167 10.42 -14.82 -15.21
#